data_51c3958f9817d1c1de09d135a91f1e46
#
_entry.id   51c3958f9817d1c1de09d135a91f1e46
#
_cell.length_a   1.000
_cell.length_b   1.000
_cell.length_c   1.000
_cell.angle_alpha   90.00
_cell.angle_beta   90.00
_cell.angle_gamma   90.00
#
_symmetry.space_group_name_H-M   'P 1'
#
loop_
_entity.id
_entity.type
_entity.pdbx_description
1 polymer ?
#
loop_
_entity_poly.entity_id
_entity_poly.type
_entity_poly.pdbx_seq_one_letter_code
_entity_poly.pdbx_strand_id
1 'polypeptide(L)'
;MTNNGNAITVEGLRKSYGDFEAVRGIDFGVREGEVFGLLGPNGAGKTTTVEIMEGLRPRTAGSVDVLGYDPGVQVNALKDRIGVCLQATNLPEKMRVHEALDLFAAFYSRNVDRNQLLKRLQLDDKRDEYYSKLSGGQKQRVALALALVNDPQLLFLDEPTTGLDPQVRLEIHKLIEELKSDRRTILLTTHYIEEAERLCDRVAIIDAGKIIAIGTPREIQERTLDKSIIEIECATGLPEETPVFLGELKFTLSEDRRHLSVKSSQPARSIVELVKWIDQSGLELTDIHLKRPTLEDVFIELTGKRLRE
;
A
#
# COMPACT_ATOMS: atom_id res chain seq x y z
N MET A 1 20.63 -9.34 -20.04
CA MET A 1 20.39 -9.42 -18.59
C MET A 1 19.04 -10.07 -18.42
N THR A 2 19.00 -11.19 -17.75
CA THR A 2 17.79 -12.02 -17.63
C THR A 2 16.78 -11.33 -16.74
N ASN A 3 15.72 -10.80 -17.36
CA ASN A 3 14.55 -10.29 -16.64
C ASN A 3 13.89 -11.48 -15.94
N ASN A 4 14.18 -11.66 -14.66
CA ASN A 4 13.73 -12.79 -13.83
C ASN A 4 12.21 -12.72 -13.51
N GLY A 5 11.39 -12.21 -14.43
CA GLY A 5 9.96 -11.95 -14.24
C GLY A 5 9.67 -10.70 -13.40
N ASN A 6 10.66 -9.83 -13.21
CA ASN A 6 10.48 -8.54 -12.54
C ASN A 6 10.25 -7.43 -13.55
N ALA A 7 9.25 -6.61 -13.32
CA ALA A 7 9.02 -5.35 -14.02
C ALA A 7 9.93 -4.22 -13.50
N ILE A 8 10.32 -4.29 -12.22
CA ILE A 8 11.28 -3.37 -11.61
C ILE A 8 12.31 -4.16 -10.82
N THR A 9 13.59 -3.77 -10.95
CA THR A 9 14.69 -4.25 -10.10
C THR A 9 15.48 -3.05 -9.60
N VAL A 10 15.66 -2.96 -8.28
CA VAL A 10 16.40 -1.90 -7.59
C VAL A 10 17.47 -2.55 -6.74
N GLU A 11 18.74 -2.13 -6.93
CA GLU A 11 19.89 -2.68 -6.21
C GLU A 11 20.77 -1.55 -5.68
N GLY A 12 20.94 -1.51 -4.36
CA GLY A 12 21.78 -0.54 -3.65
C GLY A 12 21.43 0.91 -3.94
N LEU A 13 20.16 1.23 -4.23
CA LEU A 13 19.74 2.57 -4.63
C LEU A 13 20.00 3.57 -3.53
N ARG A 14 20.75 4.66 -3.87
CA ARG A 14 21.05 5.79 -2.99
C ARG A 14 20.65 7.10 -3.64
N LYS A 15 20.16 8.02 -2.79
CA LYS A 15 19.95 9.41 -3.18
C LYS A 15 20.32 10.36 -2.05
N SER A 16 21.27 11.24 -2.34
CA SER A 16 21.70 12.29 -1.42
C SER A 16 21.39 13.68 -1.99
N TYR A 17 21.10 14.61 -1.10
CA TYR A 17 20.93 16.05 -1.33
C TYR A 17 21.88 16.78 -0.38
N GLY A 18 23.07 17.13 -0.87
CA GLY A 18 24.13 17.58 0.02
C GLY A 18 24.45 16.51 1.08
N ASP A 19 24.40 16.88 2.34
CA ASP A 19 24.66 15.97 3.47
C ASP A 19 23.46 15.10 3.87
N PHE A 20 22.27 15.38 3.33
CA PHE A 20 21.06 14.61 3.62
C PHE A 20 20.90 13.44 2.66
N GLU A 21 20.94 12.21 3.18
CA GLU A 21 20.71 10.99 2.42
C GLU A 21 19.22 10.56 2.52
N ALA A 22 18.46 10.84 1.49
CA ALA A 22 17.02 10.56 1.41
C ALA A 22 16.71 9.08 1.12
N VAL A 23 17.60 8.38 0.38
CA VAL A 23 17.51 6.93 0.11
C VAL A 23 18.89 6.34 0.38
N ARG A 24 18.94 5.29 1.23
CA ARG A 24 20.14 4.81 1.90
C ARG A 24 20.52 3.39 1.53
N GLY A 25 20.59 3.08 0.23
CA GLY A 25 20.96 1.76 -0.25
C GLY A 25 19.83 0.76 -0.08
N ILE A 26 18.74 0.93 -0.84
CA ILE A 26 17.59 0.02 -0.81
C ILE A 26 17.65 -0.96 -1.96
N ASP A 27 17.16 -2.17 -1.69
CA ASP A 27 17.10 -3.30 -2.63
C ASP A 27 15.69 -3.88 -2.64
N PHE A 28 15.05 -3.95 -3.81
CA PHE A 28 13.78 -4.63 -3.98
C PHE A 28 13.48 -4.93 -5.45
N GLY A 29 12.52 -5.84 -5.68
CA GLY A 29 12.01 -6.14 -7.00
C GLY A 29 10.49 -6.18 -7.01
N VAL A 30 9.90 -5.68 -8.11
CA VAL A 30 8.46 -5.74 -8.40
C VAL A 30 8.25 -6.72 -9.53
N ARG A 31 7.39 -7.72 -9.33
CA ARG A 31 7.08 -8.74 -10.32
C ARG A 31 6.10 -8.21 -11.36
N GLU A 32 6.12 -8.79 -12.56
CA GLU A 32 5.10 -8.48 -13.56
C GLU A 32 3.71 -8.90 -13.07
N GLY A 33 2.71 -8.01 -13.23
CA GLY A 33 1.33 -8.25 -12.86
C GLY A 33 1.01 -8.17 -11.37
N GLU A 34 1.98 -7.77 -10.49
CA GLU A 34 1.69 -7.54 -9.07
C GLU A 34 1.38 -6.08 -8.76
N VAL A 35 0.63 -5.87 -7.70
CA VAL A 35 0.51 -4.57 -7.03
C VAL A 35 1.50 -4.54 -5.88
N PHE A 36 2.54 -3.71 -6.02
CA PHE A 36 3.59 -3.53 -5.03
C PHE A 36 3.44 -2.19 -4.32
N GLY A 37 3.43 -2.20 -2.98
CA GLY A 37 3.30 -1.01 -2.14
C GLY A 37 4.63 -0.56 -1.55
N LEU A 38 4.93 0.75 -1.61
CA LEU A 38 5.91 1.39 -0.76
C LEU A 38 5.18 2.09 0.38
N LEU A 39 5.18 1.47 1.57
CA LEU A 39 4.50 1.96 2.77
C LEU A 39 5.50 2.67 3.68
N GLY A 40 5.16 3.85 4.16
CA GLY A 40 6.00 4.56 5.12
C GLY A 40 5.55 5.99 5.40
N PRO A 41 6.07 6.64 6.44
CA PRO A 41 5.70 8.01 6.79
C PRO A 41 6.15 9.03 5.74
N ASN A 42 5.66 10.26 5.89
CA ASN A 42 6.13 11.38 5.07
C ASN A 42 7.62 11.62 5.34
N GLY A 43 8.39 11.85 4.27
CA GLY A 43 9.85 12.01 4.35
C GLY A 43 10.64 10.70 4.45
N ALA A 44 10.00 9.52 4.41
CA ALA A 44 10.71 8.23 4.44
C ALA A 44 11.52 7.93 3.17
N GLY A 45 11.36 8.68 2.08
CA GLY A 45 12.06 8.48 0.81
C GLY A 45 11.19 7.84 -0.29
N LYS A 46 9.88 7.63 -0.07
CA LYS A 46 8.96 7.01 -1.05
C LYS A 46 8.94 7.73 -2.39
N THR A 47 8.50 8.99 -2.40
CA THR A 47 8.42 9.82 -3.62
C THR A 47 9.76 9.96 -4.31
N THR A 48 10.85 10.16 -3.56
CA THR A 48 12.21 10.20 -4.14
C THR A 48 12.56 8.90 -4.86
N THR A 49 12.23 7.75 -4.28
CA THR A 49 12.46 6.44 -4.88
C THR A 49 11.64 6.27 -6.16
N VAL A 50 10.37 6.64 -6.14
CA VAL A 50 9.47 6.57 -7.30
C VAL A 50 9.93 7.51 -8.42
N GLU A 51 10.22 8.78 -8.11
CA GLU A 51 10.73 9.75 -9.11
C GLU A 51 12.03 9.29 -9.81
N ILE A 52 12.89 8.52 -9.10
CA ILE A 52 14.09 7.93 -9.74
C ILE A 52 13.69 6.83 -10.72
N MET A 53 12.75 5.97 -10.36
CA MET A 53 12.25 4.89 -11.23
C MET A 53 11.48 5.42 -12.45
N GLU A 54 10.82 6.55 -12.31
CA GLU A 54 10.14 7.27 -13.41
C GLU A 54 11.10 8.05 -14.33
N GLY A 55 12.38 8.16 -13.95
CA GLY A 55 13.36 8.95 -14.66
C GLY A 55 13.19 10.46 -14.51
N LEU A 56 12.45 10.90 -13.48
CA LEU A 56 12.26 12.32 -13.15
C LEU A 56 13.42 12.87 -12.32
N ARG A 57 14.15 11.99 -11.64
CA ARG A 57 15.24 12.36 -10.72
C ARG A 57 16.46 11.45 -10.90
N PRO A 58 17.68 12.00 -10.97
CA PRO A 58 18.88 11.16 -11.01
C PRO A 58 19.18 10.54 -9.64
N ARG A 59 19.59 9.27 -9.64
CA ARG A 59 20.14 8.60 -8.47
C ARG A 59 21.55 9.06 -8.16
N THR A 60 22.01 8.88 -6.92
CA THR A 60 23.41 9.16 -6.52
C THR A 60 24.28 7.91 -6.70
N ALA A 61 23.75 6.72 -6.38
CA ALA A 61 24.43 5.43 -6.55
C ALA A 61 23.41 4.30 -6.68
N GLY A 62 23.89 3.08 -6.98
CA GLY A 62 23.08 1.88 -7.18
C GLY A 62 22.61 1.74 -8.62
N SER A 63 21.85 0.66 -8.86
CA SER A 63 21.24 0.34 -10.15
C SER A 63 19.72 0.30 -10.06
N VAL A 64 19.07 0.70 -11.14
CA VAL A 64 17.61 0.66 -11.30
C VAL A 64 17.31 0.20 -12.72
N ASP A 65 16.57 -0.87 -12.84
CA ASP A 65 15.99 -1.36 -14.08
C ASP A 65 14.47 -1.29 -14.00
N VAL A 66 13.83 -0.70 -14.97
CA VAL A 66 12.36 -0.61 -15.09
C VAL A 66 11.97 -1.10 -16.48
N LEU A 67 11.28 -2.23 -16.58
CA LEU A 67 10.89 -2.86 -17.85
C LEU A 67 12.06 -3.13 -18.80
N GLY A 68 13.27 -3.39 -18.27
CA GLY A 68 14.49 -3.56 -19.05
C GLY A 68 15.21 -2.28 -19.43
N TYR A 69 14.79 -1.13 -18.91
CA TYR A 69 15.38 0.19 -19.16
C TYR A 69 16.00 0.78 -17.89
N ASP A 70 17.18 1.38 -18.04
CA ASP A 70 17.73 2.27 -17.00
C ASP A 70 17.07 3.65 -17.10
N PRO A 71 16.29 4.08 -16.07
CA PRO A 71 15.60 5.37 -16.08
C PRO A 71 16.54 6.58 -16.21
N GLY A 72 17.81 6.43 -15.77
CA GLY A 72 18.81 7.48 -15.86
C GLY A 72 19.41 7.68 -17.27
N VAL A 73 19.23 6.70 -18.15
CA VAL A 73 19.85 6.69 -19.50
C VAL A 73 18.79 6.62 -20.60
N GLN A 74 17.76 5.80 -20.42
CA GLN A 74 16.78 5.44 -21.46
C GLN A 74 15.38 5.98 -21.15
N VAL A 75 15.31 7.15 -20.52
CA VAL A 75 14.06 7.73 -19.99
C VAL A 75 12.96 7.89 -21.04
N ASN A 76 13.28 8.24 -22.29
CA ASN A 76 12.28 8.45 -23.34
C ASN A 76 11.61 7.13 -23.77
N ALA A 77 12.39 6.05 -23.89
CA ALA A 77 11.87 4.73 -24.22
C ALA A 77 11.02 4.15 -23.06
N LEU A 78 11.41 4.46 -21.81
CA LEU A 78 10.69 4.08 -20.62
C LEU A 78 9.35 4.80 -20.51
N LYS A 79 9.32 6.13 -20.70
CA LYS A 79 8.11 6.96 -20.59
C LYS A 79 6.96 6.51 -21.49
N ASP A 80 7.26 5.96 -22.66
CA ASP A 80 6.22 5.44 -23.58
C ASP A 80 5.56 4.14 -23.06
N ARG A 81 6.12 3.52 -22.01
CA ARG A 81 5.68 2.24 -21.46
C ARG A 81 5.11 2.31 -20.05
N ILE A 82 5.33 3.40 -19.35
CA ILE A 82 4.85 3.64 -18.00
C ILE A 82 3.71 4.65 -17.99
N GLY A 83 2.83 4.50 -17.01
CA GLY A 83 1.85 5.52 -16.63
C GLY A 83 2.20 6.07 -15.26
N VAL A 84 2.03 7.37 -15.05
CA VAL A 84 2.37 8.02 -13.80
C VAL A 84 1.20 8.86 -13.32
N CYS A 85 0.69 8.54 -12.14
CA CYS A 85 -0.30 9.33 -11.42
C CYS A 85 0.39 9.97 -10.21
N LEU A 86 0.74 11.24 -10.34
CA LEU A 86 1.40 12.01 -9.29
C LEU A 86 0.41 12.37 -8.17
N GLN A 87 0.92 12.61 -6.97
CA GLN A 87 0.15 13.04 -5.79
C GLN A 87 -0.70 14.29 -6.06
N ALA A 88 -0.20 15.23 -6.86
CA ALA A 88 -0.93 16.41 -7.30
C ALA A 88 -0.80 16.58 -8.82
N THR A 89 -1.93 16.46 -9.51
CA THR A 89 -2.02 16.75 -10.94
C THR A 89 -2.63 18.13 -11.12
N ASN A 90 -1.86 19.08 -11.64
CA ASN A 90 -2.32 20.43 -11.92
C ASN A 90 -2.49 20.61 -13.42
N LEU A 91 -3.72 20.77 -13.87
CA LEU A 91 -4.08 21.13 -15.23
C LEU A 91 -4.57 22.58 -15.28
N PRO A 92 -4.46 23.27 -16.45
CA PRO A 92 -5.05 24.58 -16.62
C PRO A 92 -6.54 24.57 -16.25
N GLU A 93 -6.98 25.56 -15.47
CA GLU A 93 -8.33 25.62 -14.91
C GLU A 93 -9.43 25.53 -15.99
N LYS A 94 -9.22 26.15 -17.15
CA LYS A 94 -10.15 26.18 -18.28
C LYS A 94 -9.91 25.05 -19.29
N MET A 95 -9.07 24.08 -18.98
CA MET A 95 -8.90 22.89 -19.82
C MET A 95 -10.05 21.91 -19.56
N ARG A 96 -10.63 21.38 -20.62
CA ARG A 96 -11.68 20.35 -20.51
C ARG A 96 -11.07 18.97 -20.34
N VAL A 97 -11.82 18.06 -19.76
CA VAL A 97 -11.34 16.68 -19.50
C VAL A 97 -10.86 16.01 -20.78
N HIS A 98 -11.64 16.08 -21.90
CA HIS A 98 -11.22 15.48 -23.17
C HIS A 98 -9.99 16.16 -23.77
N GLU A 99 -9.86 17.49 -23.64
CA GLU A 99 -8.68 18.23 -24.15
C GLU A 99 -7.40 17.79 -23.42
N ALA A 100 -7.50 17.54 -22.11
CA ALA A 100 -6.37 17.01 -21.34
C ALA A 100 -5.98 15.60 -21.83
N LEU A 101 -6.94 14.71 -22.05
CA LEU A 101 -6.67 13.37 -22.58
C LEU A 101 -6.10 13.40 -23.99
N ASP A 102 -6.62 14.27 -24.88
CA ASP A 102 -6.12 14.43 -26.24
C ASP A 102 -4.68 14.95 -26.25
N LEU A 103 -4.39 15.93 -25.38
CA LEU A 103 -3.04 16.48 -25.22
C LEU A 103 -2.06 15.40 -24.75
N PHE A 104 -2.40 14.66 -23.70
CA PHE A 104 -1.50 13.63 -23.16
C PHE A 104 -1.34 12.47 -24.14
N ALA A 105 -2.42 12.03 -24.79
CA ALA A 105 -2.34 11.01 -25.82
C ALA A 105 -1.37 11.37 -26.97
N ALA A 106 -1.24 12.64 -27.30
CA ALA A 106 -0.35 13.09 -28.38
C ALA A 106 1.15 12.94 -28.05
N PHE A 107 1.51 12.73 -26.76
CA PHE A 107 2.90 12.50 -26.36
C PHE A 107 3.36 11.05 -26.54
N TYR A 108 2.44 10.10 -26.77
CA TYR A 108 2.75 8.68 -26.76
C TYR A 108 2.54 8.02 -28.13
N SER A 109 3.33 6.99 -28.42
CA SER A 109 3.23 6.21 -29.64
C SER A 109 2.00 5.28 -29.67
N ARG A 110 1.49 4.91 -28.49
CA ARG A 110 0.33 4.04 -28.28
C ARG A 110 -0.73 4.77 -27.48
N ASN A 111 -1.98 4.54 -27.84
CA ASN A 111 -3.12 5.16 -27.17
C ASN A 111 -4.28 4.18 -27.03
N VAL A 112 -5.03 4.28 -25.93
CA VAL A 112 -6.32 3.62 -25.76
C VAL A 112 -7.46 4.43 -26.37
N ASP A 113 -8.62 3.81 -26.56
CA ASP A 113 -9.87 4.54 -26.85
C ASP A 113 -10.24 5.42 -25.64
N ARG A 114 -10.15 6.73 -25.84
CA ARG A 114 -10.39 7.72 -24.77
C ARG A 114 -11.82 7.72 -24.26
N ASN A 115 -12.80 7.40 -25.12
CA ASN A 115 -14.20 7.34 -24.70
C ASN A 115 -14.44 6.11 -23.81
N GLN A 116 -13.83 4.97 -24.13
CA GLN A 116 -13.88 3.79 -23.28
C GLN A 116 -13.16 4.03 -21.95
N LEU A 117 -12.03 4.73 -21.98
CA LEU A 117 -11.28 5.09 -20.78
C LEU A 117 -12.08 6.02 -19.86
N LEU A 118 -12.71 7.07 -20.41
CA LEU A 118 -13.59 7.96 -19.65
C LEU A 118 -14.75 7.20 -19.01
N LYS A 119 -15.40 6.32 -19.77
CA LYS A 119 -16.50 5.49 -19.26
C LYS A 119 -16.03 4.57 -18.12
N ARG A 120 -14.88 3.90 -18.30
CA ARG A 120 -14.29 3.03 -17.27
C ARG A 120 -14.03 3.79 -15.96
N LEU A 121 -13.56 5.03 -16.05
CA LEU A 121 -13.25 5.87 -14.91
C LEU A 121 -14.45 6.73 -14.44
N GLN A 122 -15.66 6.47 -14.99
CA GLN A 122 -16.90 7.17 -14.64
C GLN A 122 -16.76 8.71 -14.80
N LEU A 123 -16.18 9.12 -15.94
CA LEU A 123 -15.96 10.51 -16.33
C LEU A 123 -16.65 10.87 -17.65
N ASP A 124 -17.44 9.98 -18.21
CA ASP A 124 -18.11 10.17 -19.50
C ASP A 124 -19.06 11.38 -19.49
N ASP A 125 -19.81 11.58 -18.40
CA ASP A 125 -20.67 12.76 -18.16
C ASP A 125 -19.89 14.05 -17.90
N LYS A 126 -18.59 13.99 -17.62
CA LYS A 126 -17.67 15.10 -17.35
C LYS A 126 -16.72 15.40 -18.51
N ARG A 127 -16.87 14.73 -19.64
CA ARG A 127 -15.98 14.86 -20.80
C ARG A 127 -15.72 16.31 -21.22
N ASP A 128 -16.79 17.12 -21.27
CA ASP A 128 -16.76 18.50 -21.72
C ASP A 128 -16.70 19.53 -20.59
N GLU A 129 -16.58 19.04 -19.32
CA GLU A 129 -16.50 19.92 -18.16
C GLU A 129 -15.08 20.48 -17.97
N TYR A 130 -14.98 21.69 -17.44
CA TYR A 130 -13.69 22.31 -17.11
C TYR A 130 -13.07 21.66 -15.86
N TYR A 131 -11.74 21.46 -15.87
CA TYR A 131 -10.99 20.86 -14.76
C TYR A 131 -11.22 21.57 -13.42
N SER A 132 -11.34 22.91 -13.45
CA SER A 132 -11.61 23.72 -12.24
C SER A 132 -12.95 23.38 -11.56
N LYS A 133 -13.94 22.88 -12.30
CA LYS A 133 -15.27 22.55 -11.78
C LYS A 133 -15.41 21.14 -11.25
N LEU A 134 -14.37 20.31 -11.41
CA LEU A 134 -14.38 18.94 -10.93
C LEU A 134 -14.17 18.87 -9.42
N SER A 135 -14.84 17.91 -8.76
CA SER A 135 -14.56 17.55 -7.38
C SER A 135 -13.16 16.94 -7.22
N GLY A 136 -12.64 16.85 -6.00
CA GLY A 136 -11.34 16.22 -5.72
C GLY A 136 -11.26 14.80 -6.26
N GLY A 137 -12.28 13.99 -6.04
CA GLY A 137 -12.35 12.62 -6.56
C GLY A 137 -12.42 12.55 -8.09
N GLN A 138 -13.15 13.47 -8.73
CA GLN A 138 -13.18 13.56 -10.20
C GLN A 138 -11.82 13.97 -10.76
N LYS A 139 -11.12 14.91 -10.13
CA LYS A 139 -9.75 15.29 -10.48
C LYS A 139 -8.79 14.11 -10.37
N GLN A 140 -8.93 13.30 -9.32
CA GLN A 140 -8.13 12.09 -9.15
C GLN A 140 -8.41 11.05 -10.23
N ARG A 141 -9.66 10.86 -10.62
CA ARG A 141 -10.03 9.99 -11.75
C ARG A 141 -9.46 10.50 -13.07
N VAL A 142 -9.42 11.83 -13.29
CA VAL A 142 -8.75 12.43 -14.45
C VAL A 142 -7.24 12.13 -14.41
N ALA A 143 -6.57 12.27 -13.26
CA ALA A 143 -5.15 11.94 -13.12
C ALA A 143 -4.87 10.46 -13.45
N LEU A 144 -5.73 9.54 -13.00
CA LEU A 144 -5.67 8.12 -13.38
C LEU A 144 -5.91 7.92 -14.88
N ALA A 145 -6.86 8.66 -15.49
CA ALA A 145 -7.11 8.58 -16.93
C ALA A 145 -5.87 9.00 -17.73
N LEU A 146 -5.22 10.09 -17.33
CA LEU A 146 -3.99 10.55 -17.97
C LEU A 146 -2.84 9.53 -17.83
N ALA A 147 -2.74 8.87 -16.68
CA ALA A 147 -1.75 7.82 -16.44
C ALA A 147 -2.02 6.54 -17.25
N LEU A 148 -3.25 6.33 -17.72
CA LEU A 148 -3.66 5.14 -18.46
C LEU A 148 -3.77 5.36 -19.97
N VAL A 149 -3.64 6.60 -20.46
CA VAL A 149 -3.93 6.98 -21.83
C VAL A 149 -3.07 6.26 -22.87
N ASN A 150 -1.82 5.91 -22.51
CA ASN A 150 -0.85 5.21 -23.35
C ASN A 150 -0.86 3.68 -23.21
N ASP A 151 -1.87 3.09 -22.54
CA ASP A 151 -1.91 1.65 -22.24
C ASP A 151 -0.61 1.13 -21.61
N PRO A 152 -0.23 1.63 -20.43
CA PRO A 152 1.07 1.37 -19.84
C PRO A 152 1.22 -0.09 -19.38
N GLN A 153 2.45 -0.61 -19.45
CA GLN A 153 2.82 -1.92 -18.90
C GLN A 153 3.00 -1.86 -17.38
N LEU A 154 3.41 -0.70 -16.86
CA LEU A 154 3.63 -0.42 -15.45
C LEU A 154 3.00 0.92 -15.08
N LEU A 155 2.25 0.93 -13.99
CA LEU A 155 1.59 2.13 -13.46
C LEU A 155 2.22 2.53 -12.14
N PHE A 156 2.67 3.76 -12.03
CA PHE A 156 3.09 4.38 -10.78
C PHE A 156 1.95 5.22 -10.22
N LEU A 157 1.61 5.01 -8.94
CA LEU A 157 0.57 5.74 -8.21
C LEU A 157 1.19 6.34 -6.96
N ASP A 158 1.49 7.64 -6.98
CA ASP A 158 2.07 8.32 -5.81
C ASP A 158 0.95 8.86 -4.92
N GLU A 159 0.71 8.19 -3.79
CA GLU A 159 -0.30 8.52 -2.79
C GLU A 159 -1.71 8.79 -3.39
N PRO A 160 -2.29 7.84 -4.15
CA PRO A 160 -3.43 8.09 -5.04
C PRO A 160 -4.73 8.49 -4.34
N THR A 161 -4.82 8.38 -3.02
CA THR A 161 -6.04 8.69 -2.25
C THR A 161 -5.84 9.75 -1.19
N THR A 162 -4.63 10.33 -1.11
CA THR A 162 -4.34 11.37 -0.13
C THR A 162 -5.23 12.59 -0.32
N GLY A 163 -5.82 13.07 0.78
CA GLY A 163 -6.72 14.23 0.76
C GLY A 163 -8.13 13.96 0.22
N LEU A 164 -8.48 12.70 -0.09
CA LEU A 164 -9.82 12.31 -0.50
C LEU A 164 -10.67 11.90 0.72
N ASP A 165 -11.97 12.17 0.62
CA ASP A 165 -12.92 11.66 1.62
C ASP A 165 -13.01 10.12 1.59
N PRO A 166 -13.49 9.47 2.68
CA PRO A 166 -13.49 8.01 2.79
C PRO A 166 -14.28 7.30 1.68
N GLN A 167 -15.39 7.88 1.21
CA GLN A 167 -16.20 7.27 0.17
C GLN A 167 -15.47 7.28 -1.18
N VAL A 168 -14.91 8.42 -1.55
CA VAL A 168 -14.14 8.57 -2.80
C VAL A 168 -12.89 7.70 -2.76
N ARG A 169 -12.22 7.58 -1.61
CA ARG A 169 -11.09 6.67 -1.43
C ARG A 169 -11.47 5.23 -1.77
N LEU A 170 -12.62 4.74 -1.27
CA LEU A 170 -13.12 3.40 -1.60
C LEU A 170 -13.39 3.20 -3.09
N GLU A 171 -13.87 4.24 -3.79
CA GLU A 171 -14.08 4.20 -5.23
C GLU A 171 -12.76 4.10 -6.00
N ILE A 172 -11.74 4.86 -5.60
CA ILE A 172 -10.40 4.75 -6.19
C ILE A 172 -9.79 3.37 -5.91
N HIS A 173 -9.96 2.81 -4.70
CA HIS A 173 -9.50 1.44 -4.39
C HIS A 173 -10.13 0.41 -5.35
N LYS A 174 -11.44 0.49 -5.62
CA LYS A 174 -12.10 -0.41 -6.59
C LYS A 174 -11.50 -0.29 -7.99
N LEU A 175 -11.20 0.94 -8.44
CA LEU A 175 -10.54 1.14 -9.73
C LEU A 175 -9.15 0.50 -9.78
N ILE A 176 -8.38 0.59 -8.70
CA ILE A 176 -7.06 -0.06 -8.61
C ILE A 176 -7.23 -1.60 -8.59
N GLU A 177 -8.21 -2.13 -7.87
CA GLU A 177 -8.55 -3.58 -7.87
C GLU A 177 -8.95 -4.08 -9.27
N GLU A 178 -9.69 -3.29 -10.04
CA GLU A 178 -10.03 -3.60 -11.44
C GLU A 178 -8.77 -3.61 -12.34
N LEU A 179 -7.86 -2.63 -12.17
CA LEU A 179 -6.58 -2.60 -12.89
C LEU A 179 -5.69 -3.79 -12.55
N LYS A 180 -5.70 -4.23 -11.28
CA LYS A 180 -5.03 -5.45 -10.84
C LYS A 180 -5.60 -6.69 -11.52
N SER A 181 -6.94 -6.77 -11.66
CA SER A 181 -7.61 -7.90 -12.33
C SER A 181 -7.21 -8.01 -13.81
N ASP A 182 -6.85 -6.90 -14.46
CA ASP A 182 -6.29 -6.85 -15.81
C ASP A 182 -4.81 -7.30 -15.88
N ARG A 183 -4.24 -7.78 -14.76
CA ARG A 183 -2.83 -8.17 -14.61
C ARG A 183 -1.84 -7.05 -14.93
N ARG A 184 -2.22 -5.80 -14.67
CA ARG A 184 -1.29 -4.68 -14.79
C ARG A 184 -0.32 -4.67 -13.61
N THR A 185 0.93 -4.37 -13.91
CA THR A 185 1.91 -4.13 -12.84
C THR A 185 1.67 -2.74 -12.29
N ILE A 186 1.55 -2.64 -10.96
CA ILE A 186 1.29 -1.37 -10.27
C ILE A 186 2.30 -1.21 -9.14
N LEU A 187 2.98 -0.08 -9.08
CA LEU A 187 3.71 0.35 -7.91
C LEU A 187 2.96 1.54 -7.31
N LEU A 188 2.53 1.41 -6.05
CA LEU A 188 1.87 2.49 -5.34
C LEU A 188 2.67 2.90 -4.10
N THR A 189 2.67 4.19 -3.81
CA THR A 189 3.13 4.69 -2.51
C THR A 189 1.94 5.01 -1.64
N THR A 190 2.06 4.79 -0.36
CA THR A 190 1.05 5.17 0.62
C THR A 190 1.64 5.32 2.02
N HIS A 191 0.98 6.10 2.84
CA HIS A 191 1.17 6.11 4.29
C HIS A 191 -0.03 5.49 5.02
N TYR A 192 -1.08 5.08 4.28
CA TYR A 192 -2.25 4.38 4.83
C TYR A 192 -2.02 2.87 4.83
N ILE A 193 -2.00 2.29 6.02
CA ILE A 193 -1.80 0.85 6.22
C ILE A 193 -2.90 0.04 5.57
N GLU A 194 -4.15 0.49 5.74
CA GLU A 194 -5.33 -0.18 5.15
C GLU A 194 -5.25 -0.30 3.63
N GLU A 195 -4.66 0.69 2.94
CA GLU A 195 -4.41 0.61 1.50
C GLU A 195 -3.39 -0.46 1.16
N ALA A 196 -2.28 -0.49 1.90
CA ALA A 196 -1.23 -1.48 1.68
C ALA A 196 -1.75 -2.91 1.91
N GLU A 197 -2.52 -3.13 2.98
CA GLU A 197 -3.12 -4.44 3.30
C GLU A 197 -4.18 -4.87 2.28
N ARG A 198 -4.98 -3.92 1.78
CA ARG A 198 -6.10 -4.21 0.89
C ARG A 198 -5.68 -4.40 -0.57
N LEU A 199 -4.82 -3.53 -1.07
CA LEU A 199 -4.53 -3.43 -2.50
C LEU A 199 -3.28 -4.20 -2.92
N CYS A 200 -2.26 -4.26 -2.04
CA CYS A 200 -0.95 -4.75 -2.42
C CYS A 200 -0.81 -6.27 -2.25
N ASP A 201 -0.19 -6.91 -3.23
CA ASP A 201 0.25 -8.31 -3.12
C ASP A 201 1.48 -8.42 -2.23
N ARG A 202 2.41 -7.46 -2.39
CA ARG A 202 3.60 -7.31 -1.56
C ARG A 202 3.82 -5.85 -1.22
N VAL A 203 4.44 -5.63 -0.07
CA VAL A 203 4.80 -4.27 0.38
C VAL A 203 6.25 -4.25 0.83
N ALA A 204 6.91 -3.11 0.61
CA ALA A 204 8.14 -2.74 1.29
C ALA A 204 7.81 -1.60 2.27
N ILE A 205 8.10 -1.83 3.55
CA ILE A 205 7.98 -0.80 4.57
C ILE A 205 9.29 -0.02 4.58
N ILE A 206 9.20 1.29 4.33
CA ILE A 206 10.36 2.19 4.28
C ILE A 206 10.30 3.23 5.41
N ASP A 207 11.39 3.39 6.14
CA ASP A 207 11.57 4.45 7.13
C ASP A 207 12.99 5.02 7.04
N ALA A 208 13.09 6.36 7.16
CA ALA A 208 14.37 7.09 7.14
C ALA A 208 15.31 6.65 5.98
N GLY A 209 14.74 6.41 4.78
CA GLY A 209 15.48 6.05 3.58
C GLY A 209 15.92 4.58 3.50
N LYS A 210 15.45 3.69 4.38
CA LYS A 210 15.78 2.26 4.40
C LYS A 210 14.52 1.39 4.33
N ILE A 211 14.60 0.27 3.63
CA ILE A 211 13.58 -0.76 3.73
C ILE A 211 13.80 -1.55 5.03
N ILE A 212 12.78 -1.56 5.89
CA ILE A 212 12.82 -2.23 7.20
C ILE A 212 12.10 -3.58 7.19
N ALA A 213 11.15 -3.76 6.26
CA ALA A 213 10.51 -5.05 6.01
C ALA A 213 10.03 -5.11 4.56
N ILE A 214 10.01 -6.31 3.98
CA ILE A 214 9.48 -6.59 2.64
C ILE A 214 8.86 -7.99 2.58
N GLY A 215 7.70 -8.11 1.96
CA GLY A 215 6.96 -9.37 1.79
C GLY A 215 5.49 -9.12 1.51
N THR A 216 4.66 -10.16 1.52
CA THR A 216 3.22 -9.98 1.57
C THR A 216 2.84 -9.35 2.92
N PRO A 217 1.73 -8.58 3.03
CA PRO A 217 1.28 -8.04 4.31
C PRO A 217 1.25 -9.10 5.41
N ARG A 218 0.74 -10.28 5.09
CA ARG A 218 0.65 -11.41 6.02
C ARG A 218 2.02 -11.96 6.45
N GLU A 219 2.95 -12.15 5.52
CA GLU A 219 4.31 -12.61 5.85
C GLU A 219 5.04 -11.65 6.77
N ILE A 220 4.88 -10.33 6.54
CA ILE A 220 5.49 -9.30 7.37
C ILE A 220 4.90 -9.34 8.79
N GLN A 221 3.56 -9.45 8.91
CA GLN A 221 2.88 -9.58 10.19
C GLN A 221 3.34 -10.83 10.96
N GLU A 222 3.37 -11.99 10.29
CA GLU A 222 3.75 -13.28 10.91
C GLU A 222 5.23 -13.34 11.33
N ARG A 223 6.14 -12.71 10.57
CA ARG A 223 7.59 -12.71 10.88
C ARG A 223 7.97 -11.78 12.03
N THR A 224 7.27 -10.66 12.15
CA THR A 224 7.65 -9.60 13.10
C THR A 224 6.94 -9.77 14.44
N LEU A 225 5.72 -10.26 14.44
CA LEU A 225 4.88 -10.38 15.61
C LEU A 225 4.43 -11.84 15.78
N ASP A 226 5.22 -12.59 16.52
CA ASP A 226 5.00 -14.03 16.78
C ASP A 226 3.64 -14.41 17.36
N LYS A 227 2.82 -13.45 17.80
CA LYS A 227 1.65 -13.75 18.63
C LYS A 227 0.45 -12.91 18.27
N SER A 228 -0.63 -13.62 17.91
CA SER A 228 -1.98 -13.04 17.87
C SER A 228 -2.50 -12.80 19.29
N ILE A 229 -3.38 -11.81 19.45
CA ILE A 229 -4.06 -11.52 20.70
C ILE A 229 -5.47 -12.10 20.63
N ILE A 230 -5.83 -12.94 21.58
CA ILE A 230 -7.20 -13.44 21.79
C ILE A 230 -7.80 -12.63 22.91
N GLU A 231 -8.83 -11.87 22.62
CA GLU A 231 -9.60 -11.11 23.61
C GLU A 231 -10.90 -11.84 23.89
N ILE A 232 -11.19 -12.06 25.16
CA ILE A 232 -12.38 -12.78 25.63
C ILE A 232 -13.11 -11.90 26.63
N GLU A 233 -14.42 -11.85 26.49
CA GLU A 233 -15.34 -11.22 27.43
C GLU A 233 -16.33 -12.23 27.97
N CYS A 234 -16.52 -12.27 29.30
CA CYS A 234 -17.46 -13.10 29.99
C CYS A 234 -18.50 -12.26 30.74
N ALA A 235 -19.72 -12.77 30.83
CA ALA A 235 -20.83 -12.11 31.56
C ALA A 235 -20.50 -11.92 33.06
N THR A 236 -19.74 -12.85 33.65
CA THR A 236 -19.29 -12.83 35.05
C THR A 236 -17.75 -12.92 35.11
N GLY A 237 -17.16 -12.56 36.26
CA GLY A 237 -15.71 -12.60 36.44
C GLY A 237 -15.15 -14.03 36.33
N LEU A 238 -14.02 -14.16 35.66
CA LEU A 238 -13.24 -15.41 35.52
C LEU A 238 -12.71 -15.89 36.87
N PRO A 239 -12.59 -17.23 37.08
CA PRO A 239 -12.10 -17.81 38.33
C PRO A 239 -10.72 -17.28 38.74
N GLU A 240 -10.42 -17.33 40.05
CA GLU A 240 -9.08 -17.01 40.54
C GLU A 240 -8.02 -18.01 40.09
N GLU A 241 -8.41 -19.28 40.03
CA GLU A 241 -7.54 -20.34 39.51
C GLU A 241 -7.50 -20.31 37.98
N THR A 242 -6.37 -19.88 37.46
CA THR A 242 -6.12 -19.93 36.02
C THR A 242 -5.64 -21.32 35.60
N PRO A 243 -6.11 -21.87 34.48
CA PRO A 243 -5.67 -23.19 34.01
C PRO A 243 -4.19 -23.21 33.67
N VAL A 244 -3.55 -24.38 33.81
CA VAL A 244 -2.11 -24.57 33.60
C VAL A 244 -1.66 -24.10 32.24
N PHE A 245 -2.46 -24.32 31.19
CA PHE A 245 -2.09 -23.88 29.83
C PHE A 245 -1.98 -22.34 29.67
N LEU A 246 -2.71 -21.56 30.48
CA LEU A 246 -2.58 -20.10 30.54
C LEU A 246 -1.25 -19.66 31.15
N GLY A 247 -0.68 -20.44 32.08
CA GLY A 247 0.62 -20.16 32.69
C GLY A 247 1.78 -20.20 31.71
N GLU A 248 1.61 -20.90 30.56
CA GLU A 248 2.59 -20.94 29.46
C GLU A 248 2.44 -19.77 28.48
N LEU A 249 1.37 -18.98 28.58
CA LEU A 249 1.05 -17.88 27.70
C LEU A 249 1.17 -16.54 28.43
N LYS A 250 1.52 -15.47 27.69
CA LYS A 250 1.41 -14.13 28.24
C LYS A 250 -0.05 -13.69 28.18
N PHE A 251 -0.64 -13.40 29.33
CA PHE A 251 -2.02 -12.92 29.40
C PHE A 251 -2.14 -11.71 30.33
N THR A 252 -3.20 -10.94 30.13
CA THR A 252 -3.63 -9.84 31.00
C THR A 252 -5.11 -10.02 31.31
N LEU A 253 -5.48 -9.76 32.56
CA LEU A 253 -6.84 -9.85 33.06
C LEU A 253 -7.25 -8.48 33.58
N SER A 254 -8.48 -8.02 33.25
CA SER A 254 -9.04 -6.78 33.78
C SER A 254 -9.29 -6.87 35.30
N GLU A 255 -9.42 -5.72 35.97
CA GLU A 255 -9.67 -5.66 37.41
C GLU A 255 -11.00 -6.34 37.78
N ASP A 256 -12.03 -6.20 36.95
CA ASP A 256 -13.34 -6.86 37.13
C ASP A 256 -13.34 -8.34 36.70
N ARG A 257 -12.21 -8.84 36.22
CA ARG A 257 -11.96 -10.19 35.71
C ARG A 257 -12.89 -10.65 34.58
N ARG A 258 -13.57 -9.73 33.91
CA ARG A 258 -14.47 -10.06 32.78
C ARG A 258 -13.78 -10.09 31.45
N HIS A 259 -12.66 -9.38 31.31
CA HIS A 259 -11.90 -9.29 30.05
C HIS A 259 -10.54 -9.97 30.21
N LEU A 260 -10.30 -10.98 29.39
CA LEU A 260 -9.03 -11.71 29.32
C LEU A 260 -8.40 -11.48 27.94
N SER A 261 -7.14 -11.02 27.94
CA SER A 261 -6.35 -10.88 26.70
C SER A 261 -5.17 -11.85 26.76
N VAL A 262 -5.07 -12.74 25.77
CA VAL A 262 -4.06 -13.80 25.70
C VAL A 262 -3.24 -13.67 24.44
N LYS A 263 -1.91 -13.62 24.57
CA LYS A 263 -0.98 -13.64 23.42
C LYS A 263 -0.60 -15.07 23.08
N SER A 264 -0.93 -15.53 21.85
CA SER A 264 -0.65 -16.89 21.41
C SER A 264 -0.05 -16.95 20.01
N SER A 265 0.97 -17.81 19.85
CA SER A 265 1.54 -18.19 18.54
C SER A 265 0.70 -19.25 17.82
N GLN A 266 -0.22 -19.93 18.54
CA GLN A 266 -1.15 -20.91 17.99
C GLN A 266 -2.61 -20.53 18.33
N PRO A 267 -3.13 -19.43 17.79
CA PRO A 267 -4.39 -18.84 18.24
C PRO A 267 -5.59 -19.79 18.10
N ALA A 268 -5.64 -20.57 17.02
CA ALA A 268 -6.74 -21.54 16.84
C ALA A 268 -6.81 -22.59 17.94
N ARG A 269 -5.66 -23.13 18.38
CA ARG A 269 -5.58 -24.08 19.46
C ARG A 269 -5.92 -23.42 20.79
N SER A 270 -5.35 -22.25 21.05
CA SER A 270 -5.60 -21.52 22.29
C SER A 270 -7.06 -21.10 22.44
N ILE A 271 -7.75 -20.71 21.37
CA ILE A 271 -9.18 -20.41 21.37
C ILE A 271 -9.99 -21.64 21.83
N VAL A 272 -9.70 -22.82 21.27
CA VAL A 272 -10.41 -24.06 21.64
C VAL A 272 -10.20 -24.39 23.12
N GLU A 273 -8.97 -24.26 23.63
CA GLU A 273 -8.66 -24.53 25.06
C GLU A 273 -9.32 -23.50 25.98
N LEU A 274 -9.33 -22.22 25.61
CA LEU A 274 -9.97 -21.14 26.35
C LEU A 274 -11.51 -21.33 26.44
N VAL A 275 -12.15 -21.62 25.31
CA VAL A 275 -13.60 -21.84 25.25
C VAL A 275 -14.01 -23.07 26.12
N LYS A 276 -13.24 -24.18 26.03
CA LYS A 276 -13.46 -25.34 26.86
C LYS A 276 -13.33 -25.04 28.36
N TRP A 277 -12.33 -24.26 28.72
CA TRP A 277 -12.14 -23.90 30.14
C TRP A 277 -13.27 -23.03 30.67
N ILE A 278 -13.74 -22.05 29.89
CA ILE A 278 -14.86 -21.18 30.25
C ILE A 278 -16.13 -21.99 30.43
N ASP A 279 -16.43 -22.90 29.50
CA ASP A 279 -17.61 -23.79 29.54
C ASP A 279 -17.54 -24.71 30.76
N GLN A 280 -16.40 -25.35 31.03
CA GLN A 280 -16.18 -26.18 32.19
C GLN A 280 -16.29 -25.43 33.54
N SER A 281 -16.00 -24.14 33.53
CA SER A 281 -16.16 -23.27 34.70
C SER A 281 -17.59 -22.77 34.89
N GLY A 282 -18.52 -23.16 34.00
CA GLY A 282 -19.93 -22.77 34.07
C GLY A 282 -20.16 -21.28 33.80
N LEU A 283 -19.25 -20.64 33.09
CA LEU A 283 -19.30 -19.22 32.76
C LEU A 283 -19.91 -19.01 31.38
N GLU A 284 -20.65 -17.91 31.25
CA GLU A 284 -21.19 -17.47 29.95
C GLU A 284 -20.18 -16.61 29.22
N LEU A 285 -19.71 -17.11 28.05
CA LEU A 285 -18.89 -16.39 27.12
C LEU A 285 -19.74 -15.36 26.36
N THR A 286 -19.44 -14.07 26.53
CA THR A 286 -20.17 -12.98 25.87
C THR A 286 -19.61 -12.67 24.52
N ASP A 287 -18.26 -12.62 24.41
CA ASP A 287 -17.58 -12.31 23.16
C ASP A 287 -16.19 -12.92 23.09
N ILE A 288 -15.72 -13.16 21.85
CA ILE A 288 -14.36 -13.60 21.57
C ILE A 288 -13.83 -12.94 20.28
N HIS A 289 -12.75 -12.22 20.42
CA HIS A 289 -12.07 -11.55 19.30
C HIS A 289 -10.66 -12.08 19.10
N LEU A 290 -10.36 -12.49 17.87
CA LEU A 290 -8.98 -12.76 17.45
C LEU A 290 -8.40 -11.53 16.78
N LYS A 291 -7.60 -10.78 17.51
CA LYS A 291 -6.85 -9.64 16.99
C LYS A 291 -5.52 -10.12 16.44
N ARG A 292 -5.43 -10.17 15.12
CA ARG A 292 -4.16 -10.44 14.43
C ARG A 292 -3.33 -9.16 14.43
N PRO A 293 -2.00 -9.26 14.52
CA PRO A 293 -1.12 -8.11 14.33
C PRO A 293 -1.40 -7.44 12.99
N THR A 294 -1.42 -6.12 13.00
CA THR A 294 -1.54 -5.29 11.79
C THR A 294 -0.16 -4.86 11.30
N LEU A 295 -0.06 -4.34 10.07
CA LEU A 295 1.17 -3.69 9.61
C LEU A 295 1.52 -2.45 10.45
N GLU A 296 0.54 -1.82 11.14
CA GLU A 296 0.81 -0.75 12.09
C GLU A 296 1.58 -1.24 13.30
N ASP A 297 1.15 -2.37 13.87
CA ASP A 297 1.85 -2.99 15.00
C ASP A 297 3.27 -3.38 14.61
N VAL A 298 3.46 -3.90 13.38
CA VAL A 298 4.79 -4.19 12.82
C VAL A 298 5.64 -2.94 12.70
N PHE A 299 5.07 -1.85 12.17
CA PHE A 299 5.80 -0.60 12.01
C PHE A 299 6.22 -0.03 13.36
N ILE A 300 5.33 -0.06 14.37
CA ILE A 300 5.63 0.38 15.74
C ILE A 300 6.74 -0.48 16.35
N GLU A 301 6.68 -1.80 16.19
CA GLU A 301 7.69 -2.71 16.73
C GLU A 301 9.08 -2.46 16.13
N LEU A 302 9.15 -2.22 14.81
CA LEU A 302 10.41 -2.02 14.10
C LEU A 302 11.01 -0.61 14.26
N THR A 303 10.17 0.42 14.48
CA THR A 303 10.62 1.82 14.49
C THR A 303 10.47 2.54 15.82
N GLY A 304 9.67 1.98 16.74
CA GLY A 304 9.28 2.61 18.00
C GLY A 304 8.33 3.82 17.83
N LYS A 305 7.78 4.02 16.63
CA LYS A 305 6.92 5.16 16.28
C LYS A 305 5.63 4.69 15.62
N ARG A 306 4.56 5.48 15.72
CA ARG A 306 3.36 5.26 14.89
C ARG A 306 3.56 5.89 13.51
N LEU A 307 3.00 5.25 12.47
CA LEU A 307 2.75 5.91 11.21
C LEU A 307 1.75 7.06 11.52
N ARG A 308 2.24 8.29 11.61
CA ARG A 308 1.36 9.45 11.83
C ARG A 308 0.66 9.77 10.50
N GLU A 309 -0.65 9.95 10.58
CA GLU A 309 -1.46 10.60 9.55
C GLU A 309 -0.93 12.00 9.22
#